data_621f330b2106b640b93621e951287fe4
#
_entry.id   621f330b2106b640b93621e951287fe4
#
_cell.length_a   1.000
_cell.length_b   1.000
_cell.length_c   1.000
_cell.angle_alpha   90.00
_cell.angle_beta   90.00
_cell.angle_gamma   90.00
#
_symmetry.space_group_name_H-M   'P 1'
#
loop_
_entity.id
_entity.type
_entity.pdbx_description
1 polymer ?
#
loop_
_entity_poly.entity_id
_entity_poly.type
_entity_poly.pdbx_seq_one_letter_code
_entity_poly.pdbx_strand_id
1 'polypeptide(L)'
;MSDRYLDFANSGVGGWLTGALGLPRPAPLRRRAEAGAGLVGPLLLGPDTDGRLATTLGRLAGTAGQKTHVEWSPDVRYGGLVFDASGCGDAAAAQGLYRFFHQAIRSVAEHGRIVVIGTPPELMADADGEAIQRGLEGFVRSLAKEARRSIAVHLLYVAPGGEDAAGSTLEFLLSPRSAYVSGQPIRVAAPVATSEPGAGHKGRRVLVTGASRGIGEAVSRLFVAEGAQVMALDVAGAAEGLSALKTELGVETLTLDITAPDAAEAILADALARGGYDGVIHNAGITRDRTLARMEPREWDSVMAVNLTAPLAITRALVEGGGMRPNGRIIAVSSLSGIAGNMGQSNYALSKAAWIGAVRRLAPQLAGQGITINAVAPGFIETQMTAAIPFAIREAGRRMNSMGQGGHPVDVAETIAWLAHPASGGVNGQVVRVCGQSLLGA
;
A
#
# COMPACT_ATOMS: atom_id res chain seq x y z
N MET A 1 11.66 10.24 13.75
CA MET A 1 11.22 11.08 14.90
C MET A 1 10.17 10.32 15.66
N SER A 2 10.20 10.37 17.01
CA SER A 2 9.14 9.75 17.80
C SER A 2 7.88 10.63 17.82
N ASP A 3 6.71 10.00 17.83
CA ASP A 3 5.43 10.66 18.09
C ASP A 3 5.27 10.84 19.60
N ARG A 4 5.75 12.00 20.12
CA ARG A 4 5.77 12.28 21.56
C ARG A 4 4.41 12.17 22.23
N TYR A 5 3.33 12.53 21.52
CA TYR A 5 1.98 12.37 22.07
C TYR A 5 1.59 10.90 22.17
N LEU A 6 1.89 10.09 21.15
CA LEU A 6 1.63 8.65 21.18
C LEU A 6 2.39 7.98 22.34
N ASP A 7 3.70 8.32 22.49
CA ASP A 7 4.53 7.82 23.57
C ASP A 7 3.97 8.23 24.95
N PHE A 8 3.61 9.51 25.10
CA PHE A 8 3.01 10.04 26.33
C PHE A 8 1.66 9.37 26.62
N ALA A 9 0.74 9.35 25.66
CA ALA A 9 -0.61 8.80 25.86
C ALA A 9 -0.62 7.31 26.22
N ASN A 10 0.44 6.57 25.84
CA ASN A 10 0.60 5.15 26.19
C ASN A 10 1.54 4.90 27.39
N SER A 11 2.06 5.96 28.04
CA SER A 11 2.74 5.85 29.33
C SER A 11 1.76 5.68 30.49
N GLY A 12 2.21 5.23 31.67
CA GLY A 12 1.34 5.03 32.83
C GLY A 12 0.64 6.34 33.28
N VAL A 13 1.41 7.44 33.42
CA VAL A 13 0.87 8.76 33.82
C VAL A 13 0.07 9.40 32.69
N GLY A 14 0.60 9.37 31.47
CA GLY A 14 -0.07 9.93 30.31
C GLY A 14 -1.38 9.20 29.96
N GLY A 15 -1.41 7.88 30.11
CA GLY A 15 -2.60 7.08 29.91
C GLY A 15 -3.73 7.39 30.89
N TRP A 16 -3.37 7.62 32.16
CA TRP A 16 -4.32 8.09 33.17
C TRP A 16 -4.86 9.50 32.85
N LEU A 17 -3.97 10.43 32.51
CA LEU A 17 -4.33 11.81 32.22
C LEU A 17 -5.19 11.94 30.95
N THR A 18 -4.82 11.25 29.87
CA THR A 18 -5.60 11.22 28.63
C THR A 18 -6.97 10.60 28.82
N GLY A 19 -7.07 9.54 29.65
CA GLY A 19 -8.37 8.96 30.03
C GLY A 19 -9.25 9.92 30.83
N ALA A 20 -8.69 10.61 31.82
CA ALA A 20 -9.43 11.59 32.64
C ALA A 20 -9.92 12.81 31.83
N LEU A 21 -9.16 13.22 30.81
CA LEU A 21 -9.48 14.37 29.94
C LEU A 21 -10.27 13.97 28.69
N GLY A 22 -10.59 12.69 28.48
CA GLY A 22 -11.28 12.21 27.27
C GLY A 22 -10.46 12.38 25.97
N LEU A 23 -9.13 12.50 26.07
CA LEU A 23 -8.26 12.69 24.92
C LEU A 23 -8.04 11.37 24.16
N PRO A 24 -7.87 11.41 22.82
CA PRO A 24 -7.59 10.21 22.03
C PRO A 24 -6.34 9.48 22.53
N ARG A 25 -6.45 8.15 22.66
CA ARG A 25 -5.32 7.28 22.99
C ARG A 25 -5.12 6.27 21.87
N PRO A 26 -4.38 6.64 20.78
CA PRO A 26 -4.11 5.72 19.70
C PRO A 26 -3.22 4.58 20.18
N ALA A 27 -3.54 3.33 19.81
CA ALA A 27 -2.66 2.21 20.03
C ALA A 27 -1.49 2.27 19.04
N PRO A 28 -0.21 2.06 19.46
CA PRO A 28 0.92 1.98 18.55
C PRO A 28 0.68 0.90 17.48
N LEU A 29 1.06 1.17 16.24
CA LEU A 29 0.89 0.18 15.17
C LEU A 29 1.87 -0.99 15.35
N ARG A 30 1.34 -2.21 15.31
CA ARG A 30 2.14 -3.43 15.30
C ARG A 30 2.64 -3.70 13.89
N ARG A 31 3.94 -3.52 13.64
CA ARG A 31 4.62 -3.73 12.37
C ARG A 31 5.33 -5.08 12.31
N ARG A 32 5.65 -5.57 11.10
CA ARG A 32 6.29 -6.88 10.90
C ARG A 32 7.59 -7.05 11.70
N ALA A 33 8.44 -6.04 11.73
CA ALA A 33 9.73 -6.09 12.43
C ALA A 33 9.59 -6.33 13.95
N GLU A 34 8.49 -5.83 14.54
CA GLU A 34 8.24 -5.88 15.99
C GLU A 34 7.43 -7.12 16.40
N ALA A 35 6.75 -7.75 15.43
CA ALA A 35 5.65 -8.65 15.74
C ALA A 35 5.76 -10.06 15.16
N GLY A 36 6.76 -10.31 14.33
CA GLY A 36 6.74 -11.50 13.47
C GLY A 36 5.64 -11.42 12.39
N ALA A 37 5.40 -12.51 11.69
CA ALA A 37 4.55 -12.53 10.49
C ALA A 37 3.04 -12.73 10.74
N GLY A 38 2.62 -13.13 11.95
CA GLY A 38 1.26 -13.65 12.20
C GLY A 38 0.27 -12.66 12.80
N LEU A 39 -1.01 -13.04 12.76
CA LEU A 39 -2.10 -12.38 13.50
C LEU A 39 -1.94 -12.56 15.03
N VAL A 40 -2.57 -11.68 15.80
CA VAL A 40 -2.54 -11.72 17.29
C VAL A 40 -3.41 -12.84 17.88
N GLY A 41 -4.18 -13.54 17.06
CA GLY A 41 -5.11 -14.61 17.50
C GLY A 41 -5.70 -15.34 16.30
N PRO A 42 -6.65 -16.23 16.52
CA PRO A 42 -7.25 -17.01 15.45
C PRO A 42 -8.01 -16.14 14.46
N LEU A 43 -8.21 -16.66 13.27
CA LEU A 43 -9.03 -16.09 12.22
C LEU A 43 -10.46 -16.61 12.38
N LEU A 44 -11.45 -15.71 12.29
CA LEU A 44 -12.86 -16.09 12.13
C LEU A 44 -13.26 -15.85 10.68
N LEU A 45 -13.72 -16.90 10.02
CA LEU A 45 -14.33 -16.83 8.69
C LEU A 45 -15.84 -16.74 8.84
N GLY A 46 -16.44 -15.77 8.17
CA GLY A 46 -17.88 -15.64 8.10
C GLY A 46 -18.50 -16.83 7.37
N PRO A 47 -19.72 -17.22 7.75
CA PRO A 47 -20.43 -18.26 7.04
C PRO A 47 -20.65 -17.81 5.60
N ASP A 48 -20.19 -18.65 4.69
CA ASP A 48 -20.37 -18.47 3.27
C ASP A 48 -21.59 -19.29 2.84
N THR A 49 -22.64 -18.61 2.45
CA THR A 49 -23.79 -19.28 1.82
C THR A 49 -23.69 -19.24 0.30
N ASP A 50 -23.05 -18.20 -0.29
CA ASP A 50 -22.99 -17.96 -1.74
C ASP A 50 -21.68 -17.34 -2.21
N GLY A 51 -20.65 -17.27 -1.35
CA GLY A 51 -19.36 -16.65 -1.66
C GLY A 51 -18.48 -17.52 -2.54
N ARG A 52 -17.70 -16.89 -3.42
CA ARG A 52 -16.87 -17.58 -4.42
C ARG A 52 -15.50 -17.98 -3.92
N LEU A 53 -15.08 -17.51 -2.74
CA LEU A 53 -13.71 -17.67 -2.25
C LEU A 53 -13.51 -18.78 -1.21
N ALA A 54 -14.48 -19.65 -0.98
CA ALA A 54 -14.38 -20.73 0.01
C ALA A 54 -13.09 -21.56 -0.12
N THR A 55 -12.73 -21.97 -1.35
CA THR A 55 -11.49 -22.72 -1.63
C THR A 55 -10.22 -21.91 -1.30
N THR A 56 -10.18 -20.65 -1.68
CA THR A 56 -9.02 -19.77 -1.43
C THR A 56 -8.85 -19.50 0.06
N LEU A 57 -9.96 -19.26 0.77
CA LEU A 57 -9.96 -19.07 2.23
C LEU A 57 -9.56 -20.35 2.96
N GLY A 58 -10.02 -21.52 2.49
CA GLY A 58 -9.60 -22.82 3.03
C GLY A 58 -8.09 -23.06 2.88
N ARG A 59 -7.49 -22.70 1.73
CA ARG A 59 -6.03 -22.76 1.51
C ARG A 59 -5.28 -21.80 2.44
N LEU A 60 -5.75 -20.56 2.56
CA LEU A 60 -5.15 -19.57 3.45
C LEU A 60 -5.11 -20.07 4.91
N ALA A 61 -6.20 -20.66 5.38
CA ALA A 61 -6.29 -21.24 6.71
C ALA A 61 -5.29 -22.39 6.93
N GLY A 62 -5.03 -23.20 5.88
CA GLY A 62 -4.11 -24.35 5.95
C GLY A 62 -2.63 -23.97 5.85
N THR A 63 -2.28 -22.94 5.06
CA THR A 63 -0.88 -22.59 4.77
C THR A 63 -0.21 -21.72 5.85
N ALA A 64 -0.96 -20.92 6.56
CA ALA A 64 -0.40 -19.97 7.53
C ALA A 64 -0.16 -20.53 8.93
N GLY A 65 -0.46 -21.80 9.21
CA GLY A 65 -0.47 -22.33 10.58
C GLY A 65 -1.44 -21.56 11.49
N GLN A 66 -2.29 -20.74 10.90
CA GLN A 66 -3.21 -19.84 11.58
C GLN A 66 -4.44 -20.63 12.03
N LYS A 67 -4.70 -20.66 13.34
CA LYS A 67 -5.92 -21.27 13.84
C LYS A 67 -7.14 -20.54 13.27
N THR A 68 -8.07 -21.30 12.69
CA THR A 68 -9.25 -20.77 12.01
C THR A 68 -10.51 -21.30 12.65
N HIS A 69 -11.50 -20.42 12.82
CA HIS A 69 -12.84 -20.75 13.31
C HIS A 69 -13.86 -20.37 12.23
N VAL A 70 -14.92 -21.14 12.09
CA VAL A 70 -16.08 -20.85 11.24
C VAL A 70 -17.32 -20.50 12.08
N GLU A 71 -17.27 -20.75 13.36
CA GLU A 71 -18.30 -20.36 14.33
C GLU A 71 -17.73 -19.36 15.33
N TRP A 72 -18.49 -18.31 15.60
CA TRP A 72 -18.11 -17.31 16.58
C TRP A 72 -18.27 -17.84 18.02
N SER A 73 -17.34 -17.47 18.88
CA SER A 73 -17.41 -17.72 20.31
C SER A 73 -17.11 -16.43 21.10
N PRO A 74 -17.89 -16.11 22.15
CA PRO A 74 -17.65 -14.93 22.99
C PRO A 74 -16.33 -15.02 23.78
N ASP A 75 -15.83 -16.21 24.01
CA ASP A 75 -14.62 -16.49 24.83
C ASP A 75 -13.33 -16.34 24.02
N VAL A 76 -13.43 -16.16 22.70
CA VAL A 76 -12.28 -16.08 21.79
C VAL A 76 -11.98 -14.66 21.40
N ARG A 77 -10.71 -14.27 21.49
CA ARG A 77 -10.20 -13.02 20.91
C ARG A 77 -9.60 -13.31 19.55
N TYR A 78 -10.25 -12.81 18.50
CA TYR A 78 -9.87 -13.05 17.12
C TYR A 78 -8.80 -12.08 16.65
N GLY A 79 -7.73 -12.58 16.05
CA GLY A 79 -6.71 -11.78 15.38
C GLY A 79 -7.19 -11.23 14.02
N GLY A 80 -8.17 -11.91 13.40
CA GLY A 80 -8.75 -11.47 12.16
C GLY A 80 -10.19 -11.94 11.96
N LEU A 81 -10.94 -11.12 11.18
CA LEU A 81 -12.27 -11.48 10.66
C LEU A 81 -12.24 -11.41 9.14
N VAL A 82 -12.78 -12.41 8.47
CA VAL A 82 -12.98 -12.39 7.01
C VAL A 82 -14.43 -12.74 6.72
N PHE A 83 -15.09 -11.91 5.91
CA PHE A 83 -16.44 -12.17 5.43
C PHE A 83 -16.47 -12.13 3.91
N ASP A 84 -16.87 -13.23 3.29
CA ASP A 84 -17.05 -13.30 1.84
C ASP A 84 -18.46 -12.82 1.47
N ALA A 85 -18.57 -11.60 0.98
CA ALA A 85 -19.77 -10.97 0.47
C ALA A 85 -19.81 -10.98 -1.06
N SER A 86 -18.96 -11.78 -1.74
CA SER A 86 -18.88 -11.78 -3.20
C SER A 86 -20.18 -12.24 -3.89
N GLY A 87 -21.01 -13.01 -3.17
CA GLY A 87 -22.34 -13.44 -3.62
C GLY A 87 -23.49 -12.52 -3.19
N CYS A 88 -23.24 -11.45 -2.41
CA CYS A 88 -24.30 -10.54 -1.96
C CYS A 88 -24.86 -9.75 -3.16
N GLY A 89 -26.05 -10.14 -3.63
CA GLY A 89 -26.72 -9.53 -4.78
C GLY A 89 -27.84 -8.55 -4.42
N ASP A 90 -28.28 -8.51 -3.16
CA ASP A 90 -29.37 -7.65 -2.73
C ASP A 90 -29.28 -7.24 -1.26
N ALA A 91 -30.20 -6.39 -0.79
CA ALA A 91 -30.25 -5.92 0.58
C ALA A 91 -30.57 -7.03 1.60
N ALA A 92 -31.27 -8.07 1.22
CA ALA A 92 -31.58 -9.20 2.09
C ALA A 92 -30.32 -10.05 2.35
N ALA A 93 -29.54 -10.33 1.32
CA ALA A 93 -28.25 -11.02 1.42
C ALA A 93 -27.25 -10.22 2.30
N ALA A 94 -27.25 -8.89 2.18
CA ALA A 94 -26.40 -8.01 3.00
C ALA A 94 -26.71 -8.07 4.50
N GLN A 95 -27.88 -8.60 4.91
CA GLN A 95 -28.18 -8.83 6.33
C GLN A 95 -27.21 -9.83 6.98
N GLY A 96 -26.62 -10.75 6.22
CA GLY A 96 -25.58 -11.68 6.68
C GLY A 96 -24.34 -10.93 7.15
N LEU A 97 -23.93 -9.90 6.42
CA LEU A 97 -22.82 -9.01 6.79
C LEU A 97 -23.07 -8.34 8.18
N TYR A 98 -24.27 -7.78 8.37
CA TYR A 98 -24.64 -7.19 9.65
C TYR A 98 -24.59 -8.20 10.79
N ARG A 99 -25.20 -9.36 10.64
CA ARG A 99 -25.24 -10.39 11.69
C ARG A 99 -23.85 -10.82 12.10
N PHE A 100 -22.96 -11.08 11.14
CA PHE A 100 -21.59 -11.50 11.39
C PHE A 100 -20.82 -10.42 12.18
N PHE A 101 -20.76 -9.20 11.67
CA PHE A 101 -19.97 -8.15 12.32
C PHE A 101 -20.58 -7.67 13.63
N HIS A 102 -21.91 -7.63 13.77
CA HIS A 102 -22.60 -7.21 14.98
C HIS A 102 -22.18 -8.06 16.18
N GLN A 103 -22.04 -9.37 16.02
CA GLN A 103 -21.61 -10.24 17.13
C GLN A 103 -20.09 -10.30 17.28
N ALA A 104 -19.31 -10.27 16.18
CA ALA A 104 -17.88 -10.58 16.21
C ALA A 104 -16.97 -9.35 16.46
N ILE A 105 -17.42 -8.15 16.13
CA ILE A 105 -16.55 -6.95 16.12
C ILE A 105 -15.90 -6.65 17.48
N ARG A 106 -16.62 -6.87 18.59
CA ARG A 106 -16.12 -6.66 19.96
C ARG A 106 -15.09 -7.71 20.38
N SER A 107 -15.06 -8.85 19.70
CA SER A 107 -14.12 -9.95 19.96
C SER A 107 -12.82 -9.83 19.19
N VAL A 108 -12.67 -8.80 18.33
CA VAL A 108 -11.42 -8.55 17.62
C VAL A 108 -10.35 -8.05 18.59
N ALA A 109 -9.18 -8.67 18.55
CA ALA A 109 -8.03 -8.28 19.34
C ALA A 109 -7.47 -6.90 18.86
N GLU A 110 -6.69 -6.28 19.74
CA GLU A 110 -5.89 -5.12 19.34
C GLU A 110 -4.97 -5.52 18.17
N HIS A 111 -4.75 -4.60 17.22
CA HIS A 111 -4.02 -4.86 15.97
C HIS A 111 -4.65 -5.90 15.04
N GLY A 112 -5.89 -6.25 15.24
CA GLY A 112 -6.62 -7.20 14.39
C GLY A 112 -6.75 -6.74 12.94
N ARG A 113 -7.12 -7.66 12.06
CA ARG A 113 -7.35 -7.42 10.64
C ARG A 113 -8.75 -7.85 10.25
N ILE A 114 -9.44 -7.00 9.52
CA ILE A 114 -10.78 -7.29 9.02
C ILE A 114 -10.75 -7.18 7.50
N VAL A 115 -11.22 -8.21 6.81
CA VAL A 115 -11.34 -8.21 5.35
C VAL A 115 -12.78 -8.56 4.98
N VAL A 116 -13.42 -7.66 4.25
CA VAL A 116 -14.66 -7.94 3.53
C VAL A 116 -14.29 -8.22 2.09
N ILE A 117 -14.79 -9.33 1.55
CA ILE A 117 -14.55 -9.70 0.16
C ILE A 117 -15.83 -9.40 -0.63
N GLY A 118 -15.69 -8.79 -1.81
CA GLY A 118 -16.80 -8.47 -2.70
C GLY A 118 -16.49 -8.83 -4.16
N THR A 119 -17.49 -8.72 -5.00
CA THR A 119 -17.34 -8.71 -6.46
C THR A 119 -17.25 -7.26 -6.95
N PRO A 120 -16.36 -6.91 -7.91
CA PRO A 120 -16.37 -5.58 -8.50
C PRO A 120 -17.79 -5.17 -8.93
N PRO A 121 -18.31 -4.01 -8.47
CA PRO A 121 -19.72 -3.63 -8.70
C PRO A 121 -20.13 -3.71 -10.17
N GLU A 122 -19.28 -3.23 -11.07
CA GLU A 122 -19.51 -3.22 -12.51
C GLU A 122 -19.59 -4.62 -13.17
N LEU A 123 -19.31 -5.69 -12.43
CA LEU A 123 -19.41 -7.08 -12.89
C LEU A 123 -20.64 -7.80 -12.34
N MET A 124 -21.49 -7.11 -11.59
CA MET A 124 -22.77 -7.67 -11.14
C MET A 124 -23.76 -7.73 -12.29
N ALA A 125 -24.70 -8.68 -12.19
CA ALA A 125 -25.66 -8.95 -13.27
C ALA A 125 -26.75 -7.88 -13.38
N ASP A 126 -27.06 -7.18 -12.29
CA ASP A 126 -28.15 -6.22 -12.19
C ASP A 126 -27.79 -5.02 -11.28
N ALA A 127 -28.68 -4.04 -11.24
CA ALA A 127 -28.49 -2.81 -10.50
C ALA A 127 -28.51 -3.01 -8.98
N ASP A 128 -29.28 -3.97 -8.48
CA ASP A 128 -29.36 -4.24 -7.04
C ASP A 128 -28.05 -4.83 -6.53
N GLY A 129 -27.49 -5.79 -7.24
CA GLY A 129 -26.20 -6.37 -6.97
C GLY A 129 -25.07 -5.34 -7.07
N GLU A 130 -25.06 -4.51 -8.14
CA GLU A 130 -24.11 -3.42 -8.29
C GLU A 130 -24.18 -2.43 -7.11
N ALA A 131 -25.40 -2.03 -6.72
CA ALA A 131 -25.61 -1.11 -5.62
C ALA A 131 -25.11 -1.68 -4.28
N ILE A 132 -25.38 -2.94 -3.97
CA ILE A 132 -24.92 -3.61 -2.75
C ILE A 132 -23.40 -3.75 -2.75
N GLN A 133 -22.81 -4.24 -3.81
CA GLN A 133 -21.35 -4.38 -3.90
C GLN A 133 -20.66 -3.02 -3.78
N ARG A 134 -21.19 -1.97 -4.39
CA ARG A 134 -20.69 -0.59 -4.20
C ARG A 134 -20.89 -0.11 -2.75
N GLY A 135 -21.98 -0.51 -2.11
CA GLY A 135 -22.30 -0.21 -0.70
C GLY A 135 -21.25 -0.74 0.28
N LEU A 136 -20.55 -1.84 -0.05
CA LEU A 136 -19.46 -2.40 0.77
C LEU A 136 -18.33 -1.39 1.03
N GLU A 137 -18.06 -0.46 0.10
CA GLU A 137 -17.06 0.59 0.33
C GLU A 137 -17.47 1.52 1.48
N GLY A 138 -18.74 1.93 1.53
CA GLY A 138 -19.28 2.74 2.62
C GLY A 138 -19.22 2.00 3.95
N PHE A 139 -19.64 0.73 3.96
CA PHE A 139 -19.60 -0.13 5.14
C PHE A 139 -18.18 -0.28 5.69
N VAL A 140 -17.21 -0.67 4.86
CA VAL A 140 -15.81 -0.87 5.26
C VAL A 140 -15.18 0.43 5.78
N ARG A 141 -15.44 1.57 5.12
CA ARG A 141 -14.94 2.87 5.57
C ARG A 141 -15.51 3.28 6.93
N SER A 142 -16.78 3.00 7.20
CA SER A 142 -17.42 3.24 8.49
C SER A 142 -16.83 2.31 9.56
N LEU A 143 -16.80 1.01 9.28
CA LEU A 143 -16.25 0.01 10.19
C LEU A 143 -14.79 0.30 10.57
N ALA A 144 -13.97 0.77 9.63
CA ALA A 144 -12.59 1.14 9.88
C ALA A 144 -12.44 2.34 10.84
N LYS A 145 -13.40 3.27 10.85
CA LYS A 145 -13.43 4.38 11.80
C LYS A 145 -13.91 3.95 13.19
N GLU A 146 -14.79 2.96 13.25
CA GLU A 146 -15.34 2.41 14.50
C GLU A 146 -14.38 1.43 15.19
N ALA A 147 -13.61 0.66 14.43
CA ALA A 147 -12.81 -0.46 14.92
C ALA A 147 -11.72 -0.05 15.91
N ARG A 148 -11.15 1.16 15.80
CA ARG A 148 -10.10 1.69 16.70
C ARG A 148 -8.99 0.67 17.02
N ARG A 149 -8.25 0.84 18.10
CA ARG A 149 -7.22 -0.10 18.63
C ARG A 149 -6.26 -0.65 17.56
N SER A 150 -5.89 0.17 16.58
CA SER A 150 -5.02 -0.20 15.45
C SER A 150 -5.52 -1.42 14.65
N ILE A 151 -6.84 -1.64 14.64
CA ILE A 151 -7.49 -2.63 13.78
C ILE A 151 -7.60 -2.05 12.38
N ALA A 152 -7.05 -2.72 11.38
CA ALA A 152 -7.19 -2.33 9.98
C ALA A 152 -8.35 -3.07 9.32
N VAL A 153 -9.13 -2.37 8.52
CA VAL A 153 -10.31 -2.90 7.83
C VAL A 153 -10.16 -2.67 6.33
N HIS A 154 -10.37 -3.71 5.54
CA HIS A 154 -10.13 -3.70 4.11
C HIS A 154 -11.33 -4.23 3.34
N LEU A 155 -11.49 -3.75 2.11
CA LEU A 155 -12.38 -4.33 1.11
C LEU A 155 -11.53 -4.93 0.01
N LEU A 156 -11.74 -6.20 -0.28
CA LEU A 156 -11.10 -6.92 -1.36
C LEU A 156 -12.15 -7.29 -2.42
N TYR A 157 -12.16 -6.57 -3.51
CA TYR A 157 -12.95 -6.97 -4.68
C TYR A 157 -12.19 -8.03 -5.49
N VAL A 158 -12.81 -9.18 -5.68
CA VAL A 158 -12.26 -10.26 -6.50
C VAL A 158 -13.16 -10.46 -7.73
N ALA A 159 -12.62 -10.18 -8.91
CA ALA A 159 -13.30 -10.46 -10.15
C ALA A 159 -13.43 -11.98 -10.39
N PRO A 160 -14.46 -12.46 -11.09
CA PRO A 160 -14.52 -13.85 -11.53
C PRO A 160 -13.25 -14.26 -12.28
N GLY A 161 -12.65 -15.40 -11.91
CA GLY A 161 -11.34 -15.86 -12.41
C GLY A 161 -10.12 -15.29 -11.68
N GLY A 162 -10.32 -14.42 -10.68
CA GLY A 162 -9.27 -13.88 -9.83
C GLY A 162 -9.10 -14.56 -8.47
N GLU A 163 -9.91 -15.59 -8.19
CA GLU A 163 -9.99 -16.24 -6.88
C GLU A 163 -8.63 -16.80 -6.42
N ASP A 164 -7.91 -17.45 -7.31
CA ASP A 164 -6.59 -17.99 -7.00
C ASP A 164 -5.53 -16.91 -6.82
N ALA A 165 -5.65 -15.79 -7.53
CA ALA A 165 -4.74 -14.64 -7.39
C ALA A 165 -4.98 -13.81 -6.13
N ALA A 166 -6.10 -14.00 -5.44
CA ALA A 166 -6.41 -13.26 -4.20
C ALA A 166 -5.52 -13.66 -3.01
N GLY A 167 -4.87 -14.82 -3.05
CA GLY A 167 -4.09 -15.35 -1.93
C GLY A 167 -3.02 -14.38 -1.41
N SER A 168 -2.14 -13.86 -2.28
CA SER A 168 -1.07 -12.94 -1.86
C SER A 168 -1.61 -11.63 -1.28
N THR A 169 -2.75 -11.16 -1.78
CA THR A 169 -3.41 -9.96 -1.25
C THR A 169 -4.02 -10.23 0.12
N LEU A 170 -4.68 -11.37 0.31
CA LEU A 170 -5.22 -11.78 1.60
C LEU A 170 -4.11 -11.95 2.65
N GLU A 171 -2.99 -12.58 2.29
CA GLU A 171 -1.81 -12.70 3.15
C GLU A 171 -1.27 -11.33 3.57
N PHE A 172 -1.15 -10.38 2.65
CA PHE A 172 -0.75 -9.02 2.96
C PHE A 172 -1.75 -8.34 3.91
N LEU A 173 -3.04 -8.37 3.58
CA LEU A 173 -4.08 -7.68 4.35
C LEU A 173 -4.28 -8.26 5.76
N LEU A 174 -4.10 -9.57 5.91
CA LEU A 174 -4.22 -10.29 7.18
C LEU A 174 -2.90 -10.35 7.98
N SER A 175 -1.90 -9.55 7.60
CA SER A 175 -0.59 -9.53 8.27
C SER A 175 -0.28 -8.14 8.86
N PRO A 176 0.77 -8.03 9.72
CA PRO A 176 1.28 -6.76 10.18
C PRO A 176 1.84 -5.85 9.07
N ARG A 177 2.09 -6.39 7.86
CA ARG A 177 2.58 -5.65 6.70
C ARG A 177 1.62 -4.53 6.26
N SER A 178 0.31 -4.74 6.43
CA SER A 178 -0.75 -3.77 6.09
C SER A 178 -1.08 -2.78 7.22
N ALA A 179 -0.21 -2.59 8.21
CA ALA A 179 -0.50 -1.86 9.45
C ALA A 179 -1.05 -0.43 9.23
N TYR A 180 -0.61 0.25 8.17
CA TYR A 180 -1.04 1.63 7.87
C TYR A 180 -1.94 1.72 6.63
N VAL A 181 -2.42 0.58 6.13
CA VAL A 181 -3.45 0.50 5.07
C VAL A 181 -4.78 0.18 5.74
N SER A 182 -5.80 1.02 5.57
CA SER A 182 -7.15 0.80 6.13
C SER A 182 -8.19 1.57 5.34
N GLY A 183 -9.42 1.05 5.31
CA GLY A 183 -10.55 1.67 4.61
C GLY A 183 -10.39 1.70 3.08
N GLN A 184 -9.57 0.82 2.50
CA GLN A 184 -9.24 0.81 1.08
C GLN A 184 -9.96 -0.32 0.35
N PRO A 185 -10.60 -0.04 -0.79
CA PRO A 185 -10.96 -1.06 -1.77
C PRO A 185 -9.72 -1.45 -2.58
N ILE A 186 -9.41 -2.72 -2.58
CA ILE A 186 -8.36 -3.33 -3.40
C ILE A 186 -9.03 -4.29 -4.37
N ARG A 187 -8.59 -4.33 -5.62
CA ARG A 187 -9.17 -5.17 -6.67
C ARG A 187 -8.18 -6.22 -7.12
N VAL A 188 -8.66 -7.45 -7.25
CA VAL A 188 -7.91 -8.58 -7.81
C VAL A 188 -8.71 -9.15 -8.97
N ALA A 189 -8.04 -9.32 -10.09
CA ALA A 189 -8.57 -10.00 -11.27
C ALA A 189 -7.72 -11.23 -11.62
N ALA A 190 -8.01 -11.87 -12.73
CA ALA A 190 -7.15 -12.89 -13.29
C ALA A 190 -5.73 -12.31 -13.44
N PRO A 191 -4.67 -13.05 -13.05
CA PRO A 191 -3.32 -12.53 -13.06
C PRO A 191 -2.84 -12.30 -14.49
N VAL A 192 -2.16 -11.18 -14.73
CA VAL A 192 -1.57 -10.87 -16.06
C VAL A 192 -0.43 -11.83 -16.43
N ALA A 193 0.12 -12.53 -15.43
CA ALA A 193 1.12 -13.58 -15.61
C ALA A 193 1.10 -14.51 -14.41
N THR A 194 1.33 -15.78 -14.67
CA THR A 194 1.47 -16.80 -13.62
C THR A 194 2.82 -16.68 -12.92
N SER A 195 2.85 -16.93 -11.62
CA SER A 195 4.08 -17.05 -10.85
C SER A 195 4.28 -18.48 -10.37
N GLU A 196 5.53 -18.89 -10.24
CA GLU A 196 5.85 -20.18 -9.63
C GLU A 196 5.38 -20.19 -8.17
N PRO A 197 4.85 -21.33 -7.68
CA PRO A 197 4.50 -21.48 -6.28
C PRO A 197 5.70 -21.19 -5.38
N GLY A 198 5.49 -20.36 -4.34
CA GLY A 198 6.56 -19.96 -3.42
C GLY A 198 7.55 -18.93 -3.96
N ALA A 199 7.36 -18.43 -5.19
CA ALA A 199 8.16 -17.34 -5.72
C ALA A 199 7.99 -16.09 -4.84
N GLY A 200 9.12 -15.50 -4.45
CA GLY A 200 9.20 -14.26 -3.69
C GLY A 200 10.14 -13.26 -4.33
N HIS A 201 10.74 -12.39 -3.53
CA HIS A 201 11.69 -11.39 -4.05
C HIS A 201 13.11 -11.93 -4.23
N LYS A 202 13.41 -13.13 -3.71
CA LYS A 202 14.76 -13.72 -3.78
C LYS A 202 15.28 -13.79 -5.22
N GLY A 203 16.46 -13.17 -5.44
CA GLY A 203 17.14 -13.16 -6.74
C GLY A 203 16.53 -12.21 -7.79
N ARG A 204 15.42 -11.53 -7.49
CA ARG A 204 14.82 -10.53 -8.39
C ARG A 204 15.64 -9.25 -8.39
N ARG A 205 15.78 -8.61 -9.54
CA ARG A 205 16.49 -7.34 -9.70
C ARG A 205 15.50 -6.18 -9.66
N VAL A 206 15.72 -5.25 -8.73
CA VAL A 206 14.80 -4.14 -8.49
C VAL A 206 15.56 -2.81 -8.56
N LEU A 207 15.14 -1.94 -9.48
CA LEU A 207 15.58 -0.55 -9.52
C LEU A 207 14.74 0.29 -8.55
N VAL A 208 15.38 1.05 -7.66
CA VAL A 208 14.72 2.00 -6.77
C VAL A 208 15.30 3.39 -7.01
N THR A 209 14.47 4.33 -7.49
CA THR A 209 14.86 5.72 -7.67
C THR A 209 14.61 6.54 -6.40
N GLY A 210 15.50 7.51 -6.08
CA GLY A 210 15.42 8.25 -4.82
C GLY A 210 15.68 7.34 -3.61
N ALA A 211 16.67 6.44 -3.74
CA ALA A 211 16.90 5.34 -2.81
C ALA A 211 17.64 5.73 -1.53
N SER A 212 18.31 6.89 -1.50
CA SER A 212 19.28 7.24 -0.46
C SER A 212 18.68 7.52 0.92
N ARG A 213 17.37 7.79 1.00
CA ARG A 213 16.71 8.18 2.25
C ARG A 213 15.20 7.92 2.23
N GLY A 214 14.59 7.97 3.42
CA GLY A 214 13.15 7.97 3.60
C GLY A 214 12.47 6.71 3.07
N ILE A 215 11.46 6.87 2.20
CA ILE A 215 10.70 5.74 1.63
C ILE A 215 11.61 4.89 0.75
N GLY A 216 12.42 5.51 -0.13
CA GLY A 216 13.31 4.76 -1.04
C GLY A 216 14.35 3.93 -0.30
N GLU A 217 14.91 4.45 0.78
CA GLU A 217 15.80 3.70 1.66
C GLU A 217 15.08 2.51 2.32
N ALA A 218 13.89 2.74 2.88
CA ALA A 218 13.10 1.68 3.51
C ALA A 218 12.71 0.57 2.51
N VAL A 219 12.39 0.95 1.27
CA VAL A 219 12.12 0.02 0.17
C VAL A 219 13.37 -0.81 -0.15
N SER A 220 14.53 -0.16 -0.31
CA SER A 220 15.78 -0.85 -0.61
C SER A 220 16.15 -1.85 0.48
N ARG A 221 16.05 -1.45 1.76
CA ARG A 221 16.29 -2.32 2.92
C ARG A 221 15.37 -3.53 2.93
N LEU A 222 14.08 -3.31 2.69
CA LEU A 222 13.10 -4.39 2.70
C LEU A 222 13.34 -5.39 1.56
N PHE A 223 13.59 -4.92 0.35
CA PHE A 223 13.87 -5.81 -0.79
C PHE A 223 15.14 -6.63 -0.59
N VAL A 224 16.20 -6.04 -0.04
CA VAL A 224 17.42 -6.77 0.31
C VAL A 224 17.13 -7.83 1.38
N ALA A 225 16.39 -7.48 2.42
CA ALA A 225 15.99 -8.42 3.49
C ALA A 225 15.14 -9.58 2.95
N GLU A 226 14.39 -9.37 1.87
CA GLU A 226 13.61 -10.41 1.18
C GLU A 226 14.42 -11.11 0.05
N GLY A 227 15.73 -10.84 -0.05
CA GLY A 227 16.67 -11.52 -0.93
C GLY A 227 16.74 -10.99 -2.37
N ALA A 228 16.17 -9.81 -2.64
CA ALA A 228 16.29 -9.16 -3.94
C ALA A 228 17.67 -8.52 -4.14
N GLN A 229 18.06 -8.38 -5.40
CA GLN A 229 19.20 -7.57 -5.83
C GLN A 229 18.72 -6.16 -6.14
N VAL A 230 19.14 -5.18 -5.33
CA VAL A 230 18.69 -3.81 -5.48
C VAL A 230 19.73 -2.96 -6.20
N MET A 231 19.27 -2.25 -7.24
CA MET A 231 19.96 -1.10 -7.83
C MET A 231 19.41 0.17 -7.20
N ALA A 232 20.17 0.76 -6.30
CA ALA A 232 19.82 2.00 -5.61
C ALA A 232 20.27 3.20 -6.45
N LEU A 233 19.31 4.00 -6.96
CA LEU A 233 19.60 5.16 -7.78
C LEU A 233 19.24 6.44 -7.03
N ASP A 234 20.16 7.42 -7.04
CA ASP A 234 19.90 8.77 -6.56
C ASP A 234 20.86 9.78 -7.23
N VAL A 235 20.60 11.07 -7.02
CA VAL A 235 21.43 12.16 -7.56
C VAL A 235 22.77 12.29 -6.82
N ALA A 236 23.76 12.94 -7.45
CA ALA A 236 25.09 13.17 -6.87
C ALA A 236 25.05 13.87 -5.48
N GLY A 237 24.09 14.76 -5.26
CA GLY A 237 23.86 15.41 -3.96
C GLY A 237 23.42 14.46 -2.83
N ALA A 238 23.09 13.22 -3.13
CA ALA A 238 22.70 12.17 -2.20
C ALA A 238 23.73 11.03 -2.10
N ALA A 239 24.95 11.24 -2.60
CA ALA A 239 26.00 10.21 -2.69
C ALA A 239 26.39 9.60 -1.33
N GLU A 240 26.35 10.38 -0.25
CA GLU A 240 26.61 9.88 1.12
C GLU A 240 25.59 8.80 1.51
N GLY A 241 24.29 9.04 1.29
CA GLY A 241 23.24 8.07 1.57
C GLY A 241 23.34 6.82 0.70
N LEU A 242 23.69 6.96 -0.60
CA LEU A 242 23.95 5.82 -1.47
C LEU A 242 25.15 5.00 -1.00
N SER A 243 26.24 5.67 -0.59
CA SER A 243 27.44 5.01 -0.05
C SER A 243 27.13 4.25 1.24
N ALA A 244 26.31 4.83 2.12
CA ALA A 244 25.87 4.16 3.34
C ALA A 244 25.07 2.89 3.03
N LEU A 245 24.09 2.97 2.12
CA LEU A 245 23.32 1.80 1.66
C LEU A 245 24.21 0.71 1.06
N LYS A 246 25.16 1.11 0.20
CA LYS A 246 26.13 0.17 -0.40
C LYS A 246 26.97 -0.53 0.66
N THR A 247 27.48 0.21 1.61
CA THR A 247 28.35 -0.33 2.69
C THR A 247 27.57 -1.26 3.62
N GLU A 248 26.34 -0.88 3.97
CA GLU A 248 25.54 -1.62 4.96
C GLU A 248 24.84 -2.83 4.37
N LEU A 249 24.30 -2.70 3.17
CA LEU A 249 23.43 -3.72 2.55
C LEU A 249 24.06 -4.47 1.37
N GLY A 250 25.23 -4.02 0.90
CA GLY A 250 25.86 -4.60 -0.28
C GLY A 250 25.12 -4.31 -1.60
N VAL A 251 24.21 -3.30 -1.63
CA VAL A 251 23.47 -2.97 -2.85
C VAL A 251 24.37 -2.35 -3.92
N GLU A 252 23.99 -2.51 -5.16
CA GLU A 252 24.59 -1.76 -6.25
C GLU A 252 24.00 -0.35 -6.31
N THR A 253 24.81 0.63 -6.72
CA THR A 253 24.41 2.04 -6.73
C THR A 253 24.64 2.67 -8.09
N LEU A 254 23.69 3.50 -8.52
CA LEU A 254 23.79 4.32 -9.72
C LEU A 254 23.58 5.79 -9.33
N THR A 255 24.63 6.61 -9.50
CA THR A 255 24.54 8.06 -9.29
C THR A 255 24.12 8.73 -10.58
N LEU A 256 22.85 9.17 -10.66
CA LEU A 256 22.28 9.73 -11.87
C LEU A 256 21.14 10.70 -11.53
N ASP A 257 21.12 11.86 -12.20
CA ASP A 257 19.95 12.74 -12.23
C ASP A 257 18.96 12.19 -13.27
N ILE A 258 17.81 11.70 -12.82
CA ILE A 258 16.79 11.12 -13.70
C ILE A 258 16.21 12.14 -14.71
N THR A 259 16.46 13.44 -14.51
CA THR A 259 16.03 14.51 -15.42
C THR A 259 17.06 14.84 -16.50
N ALA A 260 18.25 14.23 -16.45
CA ALA A 260 19.25 14.37 -17.51
C ALA A 260 18.69 13.85 -18.85
N PRO A 261 19.03 14.48 -19.96
CA PRO A 261 18.48 14.12 -21.28
C PRO A 261 18.68 12.66 -21.67
N ASP A 262 19.79 12.07 -21.26
CA ASP A 262 20.22 10.69 -21.53
C ASP A 262 19.90 9.70 -20.39
N ALA A 263 19.22 10.15 -19.35
CA ALA A 263 18.99 9.32 -18.16
C ALA A 263 18.20 8.03 -18.45
N ALA A 264 17.17 8.14 -19.29
CA ALA A 264 16.34 6.97 -19.63
C ALA A 264 17.15 5.93 -20.43
N GLU A 265 18.02 6.37 -21.35
CA GLU A 265 18.92 5.50 -22.13
C GLU A 265 20.00 4.89 -21.24
N ALA A 266 20.57 5.65 -20.31
CA ALA A 266 21.56 5.14 -19.36
C ALA A 266 20.97 4.05 -18.45
N ILE A 267 19.74 4.25 -17.95
CA ILE A 267 19.04 3.24 -17.13
C ILE A 267 18.69 2.00 -17.96
N LEU A 268 18.26 2.18 -19.22
CA LEU A 268 18.01 1.06 -20.12
C LEU A 268 19.31 0.26 -20.40
N ALA A 269 20.40 0.95 -20.67
CA ALA A 269 21.70 0.29 -20.90
C ALA A 269 22.15 -0.52 -19.68
N ASP A 270 22.00 0.03 -18.45
CA ASP A 270 22.28 -0.71 -17.23
C ASP A 270 21.34 -1.92 -17.07
N ALA A 271 20.05 -1.76 -17.35
CA ALA A 271 19.09 -2.87 -17.33
C ALA A 271 19.50 -4.01 -18.27
N LEU A 272 19.81 -3.68 -19.53
CA LEU A 272 20.22 -4.67 -20.54
C LEU A 272 21.52 -5.39 -20.16
N ALA A 273 22.51 -4.66 -19.65
CA ALA A 273 23.77 -5.24 -19.18
C ALA A 273 23.59 -6.26 -18.05
N ARG A 274 22.50 -6.13 -17.28
CA ARG A 274 22.14 -7.04 -16.17
C ARG A 274 21.11 -8.11 -16.55
N GLY A 275 20.64 -8.13 -17.79
CA GLY A 275 19.56 -9.04 -18.24
C GLY A 275 18.17 -8.64 -17.76
N GLY A 276 17.91 -7.36 -17.58
CA GLY A 276 16.63 -6.75 -17.28
C GLY A 276 16.30 -6.62 -15.78
N TYR A 277 15.37 -5.72 -15.47
CA TYR A 277 14.77 -5.53 -14.13
C TYR A 277 13.47 -6.32 -13.98
N ASP A 278 13.30 -6.97 -12.83
CA ASP A 278 12.04 -7.59 -12.41
C ASP A 278 11.11 -6.58 -11.74
N GLY A 279 11.66 -5.51 -11.18
CA GLY A 279 10.91 -4.45 -10.52
C GLY A 279 11.51 -3.07 -10.77
N VAL A 280 10.63 -2.06 -10.93
CA VAL A 280 11.04 -0.66 -11.02
C VAL A 280 10.17 0.15 -10.08
N ILE A 281 10.81 0.82 -9.11
CA ILE A 281 10.15 1.64 -8.11
C ILE A 281 10.46 3.11 -8.36
N HIS A 282 9.49 3.82 -8.94
CA HIS A 282 9.56 5.26 -9.14
C HIS A 282 9.23 6.00 -7.85
N ASN A 283 10.24 6.15 -6.99
CA ASN A 283 10.10 6.81 -5.70
C ASN A 283 10.72 8.22 -5.69
N ALA A 284 11.69 8.52 -6.55
CA ALA A 284 12.27 9.86 -6.64
C ALA A 284 11.20 10.93 -6.78
N GLY A 285 11.33 12.00 -6.00
CA GLY A 285 10.36 13.08 -6.03
C GLY A 285 10.81 14.26 -5.18
N ILE A 286 10.37 15.44 -5.60
CA ILE A 286 10.63 16.71 -4.92
C ILE A 286 9.33 17.49 -4.70
N THR A 287 9.36 18.41 -3.75
CA THR A 287 8.34 19.44 -3.56
C THR A 287 8.94 20.83 -3.77
N ARG A 288 8.13 21.78 -4.23
CA ARG A 288 8.43 23.21 -4.27
C ARG A 288 7.16 23.93 -3.88
N ASP A 289 6.93 23.95 -2.55
CA ASP A 289 5.65 24.37 -1.97
C ASP A 289 5.54 25.89 -1.98
N ARG A 290 4.57 26.38 -2.75
CA ARG A 290 4.21 27.79 -2.87
C ARG A 290 2.79 27.93 -3.41
N THR A 291 2.03 28.94 -2.94
CA THR A 291 0.71 29.21 -3.54
C THR A 291 0.84 29.51 -5.02
N LEU A 292 -0.12 29.06 -5.82
CA LEU A 292 -0.03 29.15 -7.29
C LEU A 292 0.26 30.57 -7.79
N ALA A 293 -0.38 31.57 -7.18
CA ALA A 293 -0.18 32.98 -7.56
C ALA A 293 1.26 33.52 -7.31
N ARG A 294 2.05 32.83 -6.48
CA ARG A 294 3.43 33.21 -6.15
C ARG A 294 4.46 32.22 -6.67
N MET A 295 4.00 31.11 -7.27
CA MET A 295 4.86 30.04 -7.77
C MET A 295 5.63 30.52 -9.01
N GLU A 296 6.95 30.31 -9.00
CA GLU A 296 7.78 30.63 -10.14
C GLU A 296 7.82 29.47 -11.15
N PRO A 297 7.98 29.76 -12.47
CA PRO A 297 8.03 28.73 -13.52
C PRO A 297 9.02 27.61 -13.20
N ARG A 298 10.20 27.93 -12.71
CA ARG A 298 11.23 26.93 -12.34
C ARG A 298 10.77 25.96 -11.21
N GLU A 299 9.90 26.43 -10.30
CA GLU A 299 9.35 25.61 -9.22
C GLU A 299 8.32 24.62 -9.76
N TRP A 300 7.55 25.05 -10.75
CA TRP A 300 6.63 24.19 -11.49
C TRP A 300 7.38 23.16 -12.34
N ASP A 301 8.26 23.63 -13.21
CA ASP A 301 8.96 22.81 -14.20
C ASP A 301 9.82 21.72 -13.53
N SER A 302 10.56 22.07 -12.47
CA SER A 302 11.38 21.09 -11.74
C SER A 302 10.55 19.99 -11.10
N VAL A 303 9.38 20.31 -10.52
CA VAL A 303 8.49 19.31 -9.93
C VAL A 303 7.91 18.39 -11.01
N MET A 304 7.48 18.96 -12.14
CA MET A 304 6.95 18.17 -13.26
C MET A 304 8.02 17.27 -13.87
N ALA A 305 9.23 17.77 -14.06
CA ALA A 305 10.34 17.01 -14.62
C ALA A 305 10.68 15.78 -13.75
N VAL A 306 10.94 16.00 -12.46
CA VAL A 306 11.37 14.93 -11.53
C VAL A 306 10.24 13.96 -11.20
N ASN A 307 9.04 14.49 -10.91
CA ASN A 307 7.97 13.64 -10.36
C ASN A 307 7.16 12.92 -11.43
N LEU A 308 7.19 13.36 -12.69
CA LEU A 308 6.32 12.83 -13.73
C LEU A 308 7.06 12.54 -15.04
N THR A 309 7.68 13.55 -15.65
CA THR A 309 8.20 13.41 -17.03
C THR A 309 9.33 12.38 -17.12
N ALA A 310 10.33 12.51 -16.24
CA ALA A 310 11.48 11.59 -16.21
C ALA A 310 11.07 10.16 -15.90
N PRO A 311 10.31 9.85 -14.84
CA PRO A 311 9.92 8.46 -14.56
C PRO A 311 9.00 7.86 -15.63
N LEU A 312 8.17 8.64 -16.33
CA LEU A 312 7.41 8.12 -17.47
C LEU A 312 8.31 7.82 -18.67
N ALA A 313 9.33 8.65 -18.93
CA ALA A 313 10.33 8.39 -19.97
C ALA A 313 11.14 7.12 -19.67
N ILE A 314 11.58 6.94 -18.42
CA ILE A 314 12.27 5.74 -17.96
C ILE A 314 11.38 4.49 -18.13
N THR A 315 10.10 4.57 -17.72
CA THR A 315 9.14 3.47 -17.89
C THR A 315 9.04 3.07 -19.36
N ARG A 316 8.87 4.05 -20.25
CA ARG A 316 8.76 3.82 -21.70
C ARG A 316 10.04 3.17 -22.25
N ALA A 317 11.19 3.73 -21.95
CA ALA A 317 12.47 3.21 -22.42
C ALA A 317 12.71 1.76 -21.98
N LEU A 318 12.44 1.45 -20.71
CA LEU A 318 12.60 0.11 -20.17
C LEU A 318 11.62 -0.91 -20.80
N VAL A 319 10.38 -0.52 -21.03
CA VAL A 319 9.37 -1.42 -21.63
C VAL A 319 9.64 -1.63 -23.12
N GLU A 320 9.81 -0.55 -23.89
CA GLU A 320 10.02 -0.61 -25.34
C GLU A 320 11.42 -1.17 -25.71
N GLY A 321 12.43 -0.87 -24.89
CA GLY A 321 13.81 -1.31 -25.10
C GLY A 321 14.13 -2.69 -24.54
N GLY A 322 13.16 -3.42 -23.95
CA GLY A 322 13.38 -4.76 -23.40
C GLY A 322 14.17 -4.78 -22.08
N GLY A 323 14.22 -3.66 -21.38
CA GLY A 323 14.88 -3.54 -20.06
C GLY A 323 14.05 -4.13 -18.91
N MET A 324 12.78 -4.44 -19.12
CA MET A 324 11.93 -5.16 -18.17
C MET A 324 11.95 -6.67 -18.47
N ARG A 325 12.03 -7.48 -17.42
CA ARG A 325 11.88 -8.94 -17.54
C ARG A 325 10.40 -9.32 -17.65
N PRO A 326 10.07 -10.49 -18.22
CA PRO A 326 8.73 -11.06 -18.13
C PRO A 326 8.25 -11.10 -16.66
N ASN A 327 6.97 -10.90 -16.44
CA ASN A 327 6.38 -10.75 -15.10
C ASN A 327 6.96 -9.58 -14.29
N GLY A 328 7.35 -8.51 -14.98
CA GLY A 328 7.86 -7.28 -14.36
C GLY A 328 6.81 -6.55 -13.54
N ARG A 329 7.28 -5.75 -12.59
CA ARG A 329 6.43 -4.94 -11.68
C ARG A 329 6.91 -3.50 -11.69
N ILE A 330 6.02 -2.57 -12.01
CA ILE A 330 6.31 -1.13 -11.97
C ILE A 330 5.45 -0.51 -10.88
N ILE A 331 6.06 0.14 -9.92
CA ILE A 331 5.35 0.81 -8.84
C ILE A 331 5.76 2.28 -8.77
N ALA A 332 4.77 3.18 -8.84
CA ALA A 332 4.98 4.60 -8.68
C ALA A 332 4.58 5.09 -7.29
N VAL A 333 5.34 6.00 -6.73
CA VAL A 333 4.96 6.70 -5.50
C VAL A 333 4.20 7.97 -5.84
N SER A 334 2.86 7.89 -5.76
CA SER A 334 1.95 9.02 -5.82
C SER A 334 1.91 9.74 -4.46
N SER A 335 0.80 10.31 -4.06
CA SER A 335 0.60 10.97 -2.76
C SER A 335 -0.88 11.15 -2.46
N LEU A 336 -1.23 11.24 -1.18
CA LEU A 336 -2.56 11.73 -0.77
C LEU A 336 -2.83 13.14 -1.33
N SER A 337 -1.82 13.99 -1.46
CA SER A 337 -1.96 15.31 -2.09
C SER A 337 -2.41 15.23 -3.55
N GLY A 338 -2.08 14.15 -4.28
CA GLY A 338 -2.59 13.91 -5.63
C GLY A 338 -4.07 13.50 -5.67
N ILE A 339 -4.63 13.03 -4.56
CA ILE A 339 -6.04 12.60 -4.44
C ILE A 339 -6.90 13.74 -3.90
N ALA A 340 -6.46 14.36 -2.80
CA ALA A 340 -7.25 15.34 -2.05
C ALA A 340 -6.87 16.80 -2.37
N GLY A 341 -5.74 17.04 -3.05
CA GLY A 341 -5.13 18.35 -3.14
C GLY A 341 -4.45 18.75 -1.82
N ASN A 342 -3.59 19.76 -1.87
CA ASN A 342 -3.02 20.39 -0.68
C ASN A 342 -2.66 21.85 -1.01
N MET A 343 -2.96 22.76 -0.10
CA MET A 343 -2.68 24.19 -0.27
C MET A 343 -1.17 24.42 -0.46
N GLY A 344 -0.81 25.20 -1.47
CA GLY A 344 0.59 25.49 -1.80
C GLY A 344 1.32 24.38 -2.58
N GLN A 345 0.63 23.32 -2.99
CA GLN A 345 1.21 22.17 -3.68
C GLN A 345 0.55 21.89 -5.05
N SER A 346 0.08 22.90 -5.76
CA SER A 346 -0.61 22.70 -7.04
C SER A 346 0.25 21.94 -8.08
N ASN A 347 1.54 22.24 -8.19
CA ASN A 347 2.50 21.53 -9.02
C ASN A 347 2.71 20.07 -8.55
N TYR A 348 2.95 19.88 -7.25
CA TYR A 348 3.16 18.57 -6.65
C TYR A 348 1.89 17.70 -6.75
N ALA A 349 0.74 18.25 -6.38
CA ALA A 349 -0.54 17.57 -6.46
C ALA A 349 -0.85 17.12 -7.89
N LEU A 350 -0.65 18.01 -8.89
CA LEU A 350 -0.79 17.65 -10.30
C LEU A 350 0.13 16.48 -10.67
N SER A 351 1.43 16.58 -10.35
CA SER A 351 2.41 15.55 -10.71
C SER A 351 2.07 14.18 -10.09
N LYS A 352 1.56 14.17 -8.85
CA LYS A 352 1.19 12.93 -8.14
C LYS A 352 -0.17 12.39 -8.58
N ALA A 353 -1.13 13.25 -8.93
CA ALA A 353 -2.40 12.85 -9.54
C ALA A 353 -2.21 12.27 -10.95
N ALA A 354 -1.27 12.80 -11.72
CA ALA A 354 -0.97 12.33 -13.07
C ALA A 354 -0.56 10.83 -13.06
N TRP A 355 0.12 10.36 -12.03
CA TRP A 355 0.42 8.93 -11.86
C TRP A 355 -0.83 8.07 -11.73
N ILE A 356 -1.92 8.58 -11.14
CA ILE A 356 -3.20 7.86 -11.04
C ILE A 356 -3.76 7.59 -12.45
N GLY A 357 -3.70 8.62 -13.32
CA GLY A 357 -4.11 8.49 -14.72
C GLY A 357 -3.17 7.58 -15.53
N ALA A 358 -1.84 7.76 -15.37
CA ALA A 358 -0.84 6.98 -16.07
C ALA A 358 -0.95 5.48 -15.73
N VAL A 359 -1.06 5.12 -14.45
CA VAL A 359 -1.22 3.73 -14.00
C VAL A 359 -2.47 3.09 -14.62
N ARG A 360 -3.62 3.78 -14.59
CA ARG A 360 -4.87 3.26 -15.18
C ARG A 360 -4.73 3.04 -16.70
N ARG A 361 -4.03 3.94 -17.39
CA ARG A 361 -3.88 3.85 -18.84
C ARG A 361 -2.85 2.80 -19.28
N LEU A 362 -1.73 2.69 -18.55
CA LEU A 362 -0.64 1.80 -18.90
C LEU A 362 -0.93 0.34 -18.50
N ALA A 363 -1.69 0.10 -17.42
CA ALA A 363 -1.97 -1.24 -16.93
C ALA A 363 -2.50 -2.22 -18.00
N PRO A 364 -3.56 -1.90 -18.77
CA PRO A 364 -4.03 -2.81 -19.82
C PRO A 364 -3.03 -2.93 -20.98
N GLN A 365 -2.22 -1.91 -21.26
CA GLN A 365 -1.23 -1.95 -22.32
C GLN A 365 -0.06 -2.89 -22.00
N LEU A 366 0.37 -2.92 -20.72
CA LEU A 366 1.49 -3.71 -20.25
C LEU A 366 1.10 -5.15 -19.91
N ALA A 367 -0.19 -5.41 -19.68
CA ALA A 367 -0.71 -6.73 -19.31
C ALA A 367 -0.34 -7.82 -20.33
N GLY A 368 -0.37 -7.52 -21.63
CA GLY A 368 0.04 -8.44 -22.70
C GLY A 368 1.51 -8.87 -22.65
N GLN A 369 2.36 -8.13 -21.93
CA GLN A 369 3.77 -8.46 -21.68
C GLN A 369 3.97 -9.12 -20.30
N GLY A 370 2.89 -9.41 -19.57
CA GLY A 370 2.93 -9.93 -18.20
C GLY A 370 3.38 -8.92 -17.15
N ILE A 371 3.43 -7.62 -17.49
CA ILE A 371 3.90 -6.56 -16.60
C ILE A 371 2.68 -5.91 -15.92
N THR A 372 2.76 -5.74 -14.59
CA THR A 372 1.78 -4.92 -13.85
C THR A 372 2.38 -3.55 -13.54
N ILE A 373 1.51 -2.53 -13.52
CA ILE A 373 1.86 -1.20 -13.05
C ILE A 373 0.82 -0.73 -12.02
N ASN A 374 1.29 -0.32 -10.86
CA ASN A 374 0.47 0.16 -9.76
C ASN A 374 1.10 1.42 -9.13
N ALA A 375 0.36 2.09 -8.26
CA ALA A 375 0.91 3.17 -7.45
C ALA A 375 0.53 3.00 -5.98
N VAL A 376 1.38 3.53 -5.11
CA VAL A 376 1.03 3.80 -3.71
C VAL A 376 0.79 5.29 -3.54
N ALA A 377 -0.16 5.66 -2.68
CA ALA A 377 -0.43 7.04 -2.32
C ALA A 377 -0.23 7.23 -0.81
N PRO A 378 1.00 7.54 -0.36
CA PRO A 378 1.30 7.77 1.04
C PRO A 378 0.52 8.98 1.56
N GLY A 379 0.01 8.87 2.80
CA GLY A 379 -0.50 9.98 3.58
C GLY A 379 0.62 10.68 4.34
N PHE A 380 0.38 10.99 5.61
CA PHE A 380 1.41 11.54 6.48
C PHE A 380 2.40 10.44 6.91
N ILE A 381 3.62 10.47 6.37
CA ILE A 381 4.70 9.51 6.67
C ILE A 381 5.85 10.25 7.37
N GLU A 382 6.34 9.70 8.47
CA GLU A 382 7.46 10.24 9.25
C GLU A 382 8.78 10.12 8.47
N THR A 383 9.18 11.18 7.80
CA THR A 383 10.41 11.29 7.01
C THR A 383 11.14 12.59 7.32
N GLN A 384 12.36 12.76 6.82
CA GLN A 384 13.06 14.06 6.91
C GLN A 384 12.25 15.19 6.25
N MET A 385 11.52 14.91 5.16
CA MET A 385 10.68 15.88 4.48
C MET A 385 9.54 16.39 5.39
N THR A 386 8.85 15.49 6.09
CA THR A 386 7.76 15.86 7.01
C THR A 386 8.27 16.44 8.32
N ALA A 387 9.52 16.17 8.69
CA ALA A 387 10.19 16.76 9.84
C ALA A 387 10.35 18.30 9.75
N ALA A 388 10.47 18.82 8.52
CA ALA A 388 10.59 20.25 8.26
C ALA A 388 9.26 21.00 8.39
N ILE A 389 8.11 20.30 8.48
CA ILE A 389 6.78 20.90 8.62
C ILE A 389 6.64 21.52 10.03
N PRO A 390 6.04 22.74 10.15
CA PRO A 390 5.78 23.36 11.45
C PRO A 390 5.00 22.43 12.39
N PHE A 391 5.33 22.47 13.68
CA PHE A 391 4.86 21.51 14.69
C PHE A 391 3.33 21.32 14.68
N ALA A 392 2.54 22.40 14.70
CA ALA A 392 1.08 22.31 14.75
C ALA A 392 0.49 21.62 13.52
N ILE A 393 0.98 21.93 12.31
CA ILE A 393 0.55 21.31 11.06
C ILE A 393 0.96 19.84 11.02
N ARG A 394 2.15 19.52 11.52
CA ARG A 394 2.66 18.16 11.61
C ARG A 394 1.82 17.29 12.55
N GLU A 395 1.46 17.80 13.74
CA GLU A 395 0.58 17.09 14.67
C GLU A 395 -0.83 16.90 14.09
N ALA A 396 -1.38 17.90 13.42
CA ALA A 396 -2.64 17.74 12.69
C ALA A 396 -2.54 16.63 11.64
N GLY A 397 -1.48 16.63 10.81
CA GLY A 397 -1.24 15.60 9.80
C GLY A 397 -1.19 14.18 10.38
N ARG A 398 -0.53 14.02 11.55
CA ARG A 398 -0.48 12.74 12.27
C ARG A 398 -1.82 12.24 12.73
N ARG A 399 -2.74 13.14 13.14
CA ARG A 399 -4.03 12.79 13.77
C ARG A 399 -5.18 12.70 12.77
N MET A 400 -5.05 13.25 11.58
CA MET A 400 -6.12 13.30 10.57
C MET A 400 -6.31 11.98 9.83
N ASN A 401 -6.29 10.86 10.55
CA ASN A 401 -6.60 9.53 10.03
C ASN A 401 -7.22 8.66 11.13
N SER A 402 -7.86 7.55 10.75
CA SER A 402 -8.57 6.67 11.70
C SER A 402 -7.64 5.94 12.68
N MET A 403 -6.34 5.81 12.36
CA MET A 403 -5.34 5.23 13.26
C MET A 403 -4.81 6.25 14.28
N GLY A 404 -5.06 7.56 14.07
CA GLY A 404 -4.67 8.64 14.96
C GLY A 404 -3.16 8.82 15.13
N GLN A 405 -2.35 8.38 14.17
CA GLN A 405 -0.88 8.45 14.19
C GLN A 405 -0.29 8.55 12.79
N GLY A 406 0.98 8.94 12.68
CA GLY A 406 1.71 8.96 11.42
C GLY A 406 2.15 7.55 10.98
N GLY A 407 2.25 7.34 9.66
CA GLY A 407 2.88 6.16 9.11
C GLY A 407 4.40 6.28 9.10
N HIS A 408 5.08 5.16 8.97
CA HIS A 408 6.53 5.10 8.81
C HIS A 408 6.91 4.73 7.36
N PRO A 409 8.12 5.05 6.90
CA PRO A 409 8.60 4.63 5.59
C PRO A 409 8.43 3.14 5.32
N VAL A 410 8.59 2.29 6.34
CA VAL A 410 8.40 0.84 6.24
C VAL A 410 6.95 0.45 5.88
N ASP A 411 5.94 1.21 6.31
CA ASP A 411 4.54 0.91 5.96
C ASP A 411 4.30 1.07 4.44
N VAL A 412 4.99 2.05 3.83
CA VAL A 412 4.97 2.25 2.38
C VAL A 412 5.79 1.17 1.67
N ALA A 413 6.97 0.85 2.21
CA ALA A 413 7.84 -0.19 1.65
C ALA A 413 7.16 -1.56 1.63
N GLU A 414 6.46 -1.96 2.69
CA GLU A 414 5.71 -3.22 2.75
C GLU A 414 4.58 -3.28 1.73
N THR A 415 3.89 -2.17 1.49
CA THR A 415 2.85 -2.09 0.45
C THR A 415 3.45 -2.17 -0.95
N ILE A 416 4.60 -1.51 -1.19
CA ILE A 416 5.34 -1.60 -2.45
C ILE A 416 5.84 -3.03 -2.68
N ALA A 417 6.42 -3.67 -1.67
CA ALA A 417 6.92 -5.04 -1.78
C ALA A 417 5.78 -6.03 -2.08
N TRP A 418 4.61 -5.88 -1.45
CA TRP A 418 3.44 -6.68 -1.81
C TRP A 418 3.01 -6.46 -3.26
N LEU A 419 2.90 -5.21 -3.75
CA LEU A 419 2.53 -4.92 -5.15
C LEU A 419 3.58 -5.44 -6.14
N ALA A 420 4.87 -5.45 -5.75
CA ALA A 420 5.97 -5.95 -6.54
C ALA A 420 6.14 -7.48 -6.45
N HIS A 421 5.41 -8.16 -5.58
CA HIS A 421 5.52 -9.59 -5.39
C HIS A 421 5.04 -10.36 -6.65
N PRO A 422 5.73 -11.42 -7.07
CA PRO A 422 5.33 -12.22 -8.24
C PRO A 422 3.88 -12.70 -8.17
N ALA A 423 3.43 -13.16 -7.00
CA ALA A 423 2.07 -13.65 -6.79
C ALA A 423 0.99 -12.55 -6.78
N SER A 424 1.36 -11.26 -6.84
CA SER A 424 0.43 -10.14 -6.90
C SER A 424 0.04 -9.76 -8.35
N GLY A 425 0.21 -10.66 -9.31
CA GLY A 425 -0.10 -10.44 -10.73
C GLY A 425 -1.57 -10.12 -11.02
N GLY A 426 -2.49 -10.43 -10.09
CA GLY A 426 -3.90 -10.05 -10.19
C GLY A 426 -4.20 -8.61 -9.77
N VAL A 427 -3.24 -7.89 -9.19
CA VAL A 427 -3.36 -6.47 -8.80
C VAL A 427 -2.70 -5.62 -9.87
N ASN A 428 -3.49 -4.96 -10.71
CA ASN A 428 -2.97 -4.16 -11.82
C ASN A 428 -3.81 -2.89 -12.02
N GLY A 429 -3.16 -1.77 -12.30
CA GLY A 429 -3.83 -0.50 -12.59
C GLY A 429 -4.37 0.24 -11.37
N GLN A 430 -3.90 -0.08 -10.16
CA GLN A 430 -4.46 0.42 -8.92
C GLN A 430 -3.57 1.44 -8.22
N VAL A 431 -4.23 2.24 -7.37
CA VAL A 431 -3.58 3.20 -6.48
C VAL A 431 -4.00 2.88 -5.05
N VAL A 432 -3.06 2.37 -4.26
CA VAL A 432 -3.30 1.97 -2.87
C VAL A 432 -2.85 3.08 -1.92
N ARG A 433 -3.77 3.60 -1.12
CA ARG A 433 -3.45 4.63 -0.11
C ARG A 433 -2.80 3.99 1.11
N VAL A 434 -1.63 4.49 1.49
CA VAL A 434 -0.92 4.10 2.71
C VAL A 434 -1.01 5.27 3.69
N CYS A 435 -2.16 5.43 4.33
CA CYS A 435 -2.51 6.66 5.03
C CYS A 435 -3.32 6.47 6.33
N GLY A 436 -3.43 5.24 6.85
CA GLY A 436 -4.21 4.96 8.06
C GLY A 436 -5.69 5.37 7.94
N GLN A 437 -6.26 5.37 6.74
CA GLN A 437 -7.57 5.94 6.40
C GLN A 437 -7.62 7.43 6.75
N SER A 438 -6.83 8.23 6.03
CA SER A 438 -6.90 9.69 6.15
C SER A 438 -8.32 10.21 5.96
N LEU A 439 -8.69 11.20 6.75
CA LEU A 439 -10.00 11.86 6.67
C LEU A 439 -10.13 12.73 5.41
N LEU A 440 -9.04 13.05 4.75
CA LEU A 440 -8.99 13.81 3.50
C LEU A 440 -9.00 12.86 2.30
N GLY A 441 -9.85 13.17 1.34
CA GLY A 441 -10.03 12.39 0.13
C GLY A 441 -10.79 11.07 0.36
N ALA A 442 -11.67 10.72 -0.54
CA ALA A 442 -12.48 9.49 -0.49
C ALA A 442 -11.73 8.28 -1.06
#